data_3921a7870c09466006e4403f5640c71d
#
_entry.id   3921a7870c09466006e4403f5640c71d
#
_cell.length_a   1.000
_cell.length_b   1.000
_cell.length_c   1.000
_cell.angle_alpha   90.00
_cell.angle_beta   90.00
_cell.angle_gamma   90.00
#
_symmetry.space_group_name_H-M   'P 1'
#
loop_
_entity.id
_entity.type
_entity.pdbx_description
1 polymer ?
#
loop_
_entity_poly.entity_id
_entity_poly.type
_entity_poly.pdbx_seq_one_letter_code
_entity_poly.pdbx_strand_id
1 'polypeptide(L)'
;MGEKRTLTPVTDEQGAPVRDLAARERILATTLRVLSRVGYAKATVGGIAQEAGVGKATVYRSWPHKAALALDAVRTRLPDIPVDDLDDSPREILAVARALAGLYGAPQVRAILPALISDAATDPELALRLRTELVEPRRDRSATVLRRAVTRGVLPPDTDVLTLLDLWAGLMLFRGVVLSGGVDDRTVRALVTAALDSPPRLP
;
A
#
# COMPACT_ATOMS: atom_id res chain seq x y z
N MET A 1 7.55 51.48 -19.65
CA MET A 1 7.80 50.90 -18.32
C MET A 1 6.72 49.84 -18.08
N GLY A 2 7.04 48.59 -18.37
CA GLY A 2 6.10 47.45 -18.27
C GLY A 2 6.20 46.80 -16.92
N GLU A 3 5.14 46.87 -16.16
CA GLU A 3 4.97 46.27 -14.86
C GLU A 3 4.90 44.74 -15.02
N LYS A 4 5.95 44.03 -14.55
CA LYS A 4 5.94 42.56 -14.47
C LYS A 4 4.98 42.16 -13.34
N ARG A 5 3.75 41.78 -13.72
CA ARG A 5 2.85 41.10 -12.78
C ARG A 5 3.48 39.79 -12.33
N THR A 6 3.97 39.79 -11.11
CA THR A 6 4.40 38.58 -10.41
C THR A 6 3.14 37.79 -10.07
N LEU A 7 2.86 36.72 -10.85
CA LEU A 7 1.78 35.80 -10.53
C LEU A 7 2.21 35.00 -9.27
N THR A 8 1.50 35.24 -8.18
CA THR A 8 1.63 34.41 -6.97
C THR A 8 1.26 32.97 -7.32
N PRO A 9 2.10 31.96 -7.02
CA PRO A 9 1.74 30.58 -7.29
C PRO A 9 0.50 30.19 -6.47
N VAL A 10 -0.48 29.58 -7.11
CA VAL A 10 -1.62 28.95 -6.43
C VAL A 10 -1.08 27.76 -5.67
N THR A 11 -1.25 27.77 -4.34
CA THR A 11 -0.86 26.68 -3.44
C THR A 11 -2.09 25.87 -3.05
N ASP A 12 -1.89 24.58 -2.75
CA ASP A 12 -2.92 23.72 -2.15
C ASP A 12 -3.11 24.01 -0.65
N GLU A 13 -4.02 23.28 0.00
CA GLU A 13 -4.30 23.36 1.44
C GLU A 13 -3.07 23.04 2.33
N GLN A 14 -2.00 22.47 1.76
CA GLN A 14 -0.75 22.11 2.44
C GLN A 14 0.41 23.02 2.04
N GLY A 15 0.16 24.08 1.24
CA GLY A 15 1.15 25.09 0.87
C GLY A 15 2.09 24.72 -0.28
N ALA A 16 1.86 23.59 -0.99
CA ALA A 16 2.67 23.21 -2.13
C ALA A 16 2.18 23.89 -3.44
N PRO A 17 3.09 24.29 -4.37
CA PRO A 17 2.69 24.84 -5.66
C PRO A 17 1.92 23.78 -6.47
N VAL A 18 0.74 24.12 -6.99
CA VAL A 18 -0.13 23.22 -7.79
C VAL A 18 0.62 22.57 -8.98
N ARG A 19 1.58 23.27 -9.57
CA ARG A 19 2.45 22.72 -10.64
C ARG A 19 3.32 21.55 -10.16
N ASP A 20 3.79 21.56 -8.91
CA ASP A 20 4.63 20.50 -8.35
C ASP A 20 3.79 19.25 -8.04
N LEU A 21 2.54 19.41 -7.60
CA LEU A 21 1.61 18.30 -7.37
C LEU A 21 1.27 17.58 -8.69
N ALA A 22 0.88 18.32 -9.73
CA ALA A 22 0.59 17.74 -11.04
C ALA A 22 1.81 17.03 -11.65
N ALA A 23 3.01 17.55 -11.44
CA ALA A 23 4.26 16.91 -11.85
C ALA A 23 4.51 15.63 -11.04
N ARG A 24 4.31 15.66 -9.72
CA ARG A 24 4.44 14.50 -8.81
C ARG A 24 3.48 13.39 -9.23
N GLU A 25 2.21 13.67 -9.41
CA GLU A 25 1.21 12.70 -9.85
C GLU A 25 1.57 12.07 -11.20
N ARG A 26 2.01 12.89 -12.17
CA ARG A 26 2.44 12.41 -13.48
C ARG A 26 3.65 11.49 -13.38
N ILE A 27 4.64 11.81 -12.53
CA ILE A 27 5.81 10.96 -12.28
C ILE A 27 5.37 9.61 -11.69
N LEU A 28 4.52 9.61 -10.67
CA LEU A 28 4.04 8.39 -10.01
C LEU A 28 3.22 7.51 -10.97
N ALA A 29 2.30 8.10 -11.75
CA ALA A 29 1.53 7.38 -12.75
C ALA A 29 2.43 6.78 -13.84
N THR A 30 3.43 7.53 -14.30
CA THR A 30 4.41 7.05 -15.29
C THR A 30 5.27 5.93 -14.70
N THR A 31 5.67 6.05 -13.44
CA THR A 31 6.42 5.01 -12.73
C THR A 31 5.68 3.68 -12.77
N LEU A 32 4.39 3.67 -12.41
CA LEU A 32 3.57 2.45 -12.44
C LEU A 32 3.49 1.85 -13.84
N ARG A 33 3.29 2.66 -14.88
CA ARG A 33 3.26 2.18 -16.28
C ARG A 33 4.58 1.53 -16.67
N VAL A 34 5.70 2.19 -16.37
CA VAL A 34 7.04 1.66 -16.70
C VAL A 34 7.28 0.36 -15.93
N LEU A 35 7.04 0.34 -14.62
CA LEU A 35 7.23 -0.85 -13.79
C LEU A 35 6.35 -2.03 -14.26
N SER A 36 5.11 -1.77 -14.67
CA SER A 36 4.22 -2.81 -15.20
C SER A 36 4.67 -3.34 -16.57
N ARG A 37 5.28 -2.47 -17.40
CA ARG A 37 5.70 -2.83 -18.77
C ARG A 37 7.03 -3.58 -18.80
N VAL A 38 8.04 -3.10 -18.07
CA VAL A 38 9.41 -3.64 -18.16
C VAL A 38 9.87 -4.37 -16.89
N GLY A 39 9.10 -4.34 -15.83
CA GLY A 39 9.44 -4.87 -14.51
C GLY A 39 10.35 -3.95 -13.70
N TYR A 40 10.39 -4.19 -12.38
CA TYR A 40 11.19 -3.37 -11.45
C TYR A 40 12.69 -3.41 -11.79
N ALA A 41 13.24 -4.59 -12.09
CA ALA A 41 14.69 -4.74 -12.34
C ALA A 41 15.18 -3.88 -13.50
N LYS A 42 14.45 -3.86 -14.63
CA LYS A 42 14.83 -3.13 -15.85
C LYS A 42 14.46 -1.65 -15.82
N ALA A 43 13.54 -1.23 -14.95
CA ALA A 43 13.14 0.17 -14.84
C ALA A 43 14.29 1.02 -14.26
N THR A 44 14.49 2.22 -14.83
CA THR A 44 15.45 3.19 -14.34
C THR A 44 14.79 4.53 -14.05
N VAL A 45 15.28 5.26 -13.05
CA VAL A 45 14.79 6.62 -12.73
C VAL A 45 14.93 7.55 -13.94
N GLY A 46 16.02 7.39 -14.72
CA GLY A 46 16.21 8.17 -15.94
C GLY A 46 15.16 7.92 -17.02
N GLY A 47 14.83 6.65 -17.27
CA GLY A 47 13.78 6.27 -18.23
C GLY A 47 12.39 6.75 -17.78
N ILE A 48 12.09 6.65 -16.47
CA ILE A 48 10.85 7.18 -15.90
C ILE A 48 10.78 8.70 -16.05
N ALA A 49 11.85 9.43 -15.74
CA ALA A 49 11.90 10.88 -15.88
C ALA A 49 11.66 11.32 -17.33
N GLN A 50 12.34 10.66 -18.29
CA GLN A 50 12.18 10.91 -19.72
C GLN A 50 10.72 10.68 -20.18
N GLU A 51 10.10 9.54 -19.79
CA GLU A 51 8.73 9.23 -20.16
C GLU A 51 7.71 10.15 -19.46
N ALA A 52 8.02 10.64 -18.26
CA ALA A 52 7.20 11.62 -17.54
C ALA A 52 7.37 13.06 -18.07
N GLY A 53 8.32 13.32 -18.98
CA GLY A 53 8.61 14.65 -19.51
C GLY A 53 9.20 15.59 -18.45
N VAL A 54 10.05 15.08 -17.54
CA VAL A 54 10.71 15.86 -16.50
C VAL A 54 12.23 15.58 -16.48
N GLY A 55 12.99 16.51 -15.91
CA GLY A 55 14.42 16.29 -15.68
C GLY A 55 14.68 15.25 -14.59
N LYS A 56 15.76 14.47 -14.70
CA LYS A 56 16.21 13.52 -13.66
C LYS A 56 16.34 14.19 -12.29
N ALA A 57 16.89 15.42 -12.25
CA ALA A 57 17.06 16.19 -11.02
C ALA A 57 15.72 16.46 -10.30
N THR A 58 14.63 16.65 -11.05
CA THR A 58 13.28 16.83 -10.50
C THR A 58 12.81 15.57 -9.79
N VAL A 59 13.11 14.39 -10.34
CA VAL A 59 12.75 13.12 -9.70
C VAL A 59 13.63 12.89 -8.46
N TYR A 60 14.96 13.04 -8.56
CA TYR A 60 15.86 12.79 -7.44
C TYR A 60 15.67 13.75 -6.26
N ARG A 61 15.15 14.96 -6.49
CA ARG A 61 14.79 15.90 -5.41
C ARG A 61 13.73 15.32 -4.47
N SER A 62 12.77 14.55 -5.01
CA SER A 62 11.66 13.96 -4.22
C SER A 62 11.90 12.50 -3.85
N TRP A 63 12.68 11.77 -4.64
CA TRP A 63 12.95 10.34 -4.44
C TRP A 63 14.44 10.06 -4.66
N PRO A 64 15.21 9.85 -3.57
CA PRO A 64 16.66 9.68 -3.65
C PRO A 64 17.08 8.44 -4.46
N HIS A 65 16.22 7.42 -4.52
CA HIS A 65 16.47 6.18 -5.26
C HIS A 65 15.18 5.57 -5.83
N LYS A 66 15.35 4.58 -6.74
CA LYS A 66 14.24 3.92 -7.46
C LYS A 66 13.23 3.28 -6.52
N ALA A 67 13.67 2.68 -5.42
CA ALA A 67 12.79 1.99 -4.50
C ALA A 67 11.84 2.96 -3.79
N ALA A 68 12.31 4.14 -3.37
CA ALA A 68 11.46 5.19 -2.80
C ALA A 68 10.39 5.67 -3.79
N LEU A 69 10.78 5.88 -5.05
CA LEU A 69 9.84 6.24 -6.12
C LEU A 69 8.80 5.13 -6.39
N ALA A 70 9.24 3.87 -6.42
CA ALA A 70 8.35 2.74 -6.64
C ALA A 70 7.37 2.53 -5.48
N LEU A 71 7.82 2.69 -4.23
CA LEU A 71 6.97 2.62 -3.04
C LEU A 71 5.85 3.66 -3.09
N ASP A 72 6.20 4.93 -3.35
CA ASP A 72 5.22 6.00 -3.46
C ASP A 72 4.24 5.74 -4.62
N ALA A 73 4.74 5.29 -5.77
CA ALA A 73 3.90 4.99 -6.91
C ALA A 73 2.88 3.86 -6.60
N VAL A 74 3.32 2.79 -5.95
CA VAL A 74 2.43 1.69 -5.54
C VAL A 74 1.36 2.20 -4.58
N ARG A 75 1.74 3.01 -3.58
CA ARG A 75 0.81 3.56 -2.57
C ARG A 75 -0.38 4.30 -3.20
N THR A 76 -0.17 5.01 -4.31
CA THR A 76 -1.26 5.77 -4.98
C THR A 76 -2.35 4.87 -5.59
N ARG A 77 -2.12 3.57 -5.69
CA ARG A 77 -3.04 2.60 -6.32
C ARG A 77 -3.55 1.53 -5.38
N LEU A 78 -3.17 1.61 -4.13
CA LEU A 78 -3.65 0.64 -3.15
C LEU A 78 -5.07 0.99 -2.70
N PRO A 79 -5.97 -0.01 -2.62
CA PRO A 79 -7.28 0.22 -2.05
C PRO A 79 -7.17 0.58 -0.57
N ASP A 80 -8.11 1.39 -0.11
CA ASP A 80 -8.28 1.63 1.31
C ASP A 80 -8.86 0.41 2.01
N ILE A 81 -8.50 0.27 3.29
CA ILE A 81 -9.14 -0.72 4.15
C ILE A 81 -10.48 -0.12 4.64
N PRO A 82 -11.62 -0.78 4.39
CA PRO A 82 -12.91 -0.31 4.87
C PRO A 82 -12.97 -0.39 6.40
N VAL A 83 -13.38 0.69 7.02
CA VAL A 83 -13.51 0.79 8.50
C VAL A 83 -14.92 1.19 8.93
N ASP A 84 -15.85 1.25 7.97
CA ASP A 84 -17.25 1.60 8.23
C ASP A 84 -17.84 0.68 9.31
N ASP A 85 -18.62 1.28 10.18
CA ASP A 85 -19.39 0.55 11.19
C ASP A 85 -20.76 0.19 10.58
N LEU A 86 -20.91 -1.09 10.24
CA LEU A 86 -22.13 -1.63 9.63
C LEU A 86 -23.02 -2.34 10.65
N ASP A 87 -22.61 -2.39 11.93
CA ASP A 87 -23.23 -3.21 12.98
C ASP A 87 -23.33 -4.71 12.61
N ASP A 88 -22.43 -5.17 11.73
CA ASP A 88 -22.35 -6.53 11.20
C ASP A 88 -20.88 -6.97 11.16
N SER A 89 -20.35 -7.38 12.31
CA SER A 89 -18.93 -7.71 12.43
C SER A 89 -18.46 -8.82 11.47
N PRO A 90 -19.17 -9.92 11.21
CA PRO A 90 -18.77 -10.90 10.22
C PRO A 90 -18.61 -10.31 8.82
N ARG A 91 -19.51 -9.43 8.42
CA ARG A 91 -19.47 -8.74 7.13
C ARG A 91 -18.30 -7.75 7.06
N GLU A 92 -18.06 -7.01 8.14
CA GLU A 92 -16.93 -6.07 8.26
C GLU A 92 -15.58 -6.80 8.20
N ILE A 93 -15.43 -7.91 8.92
CA ILE A 93 -14.24 -8.77 8.90
C ILE A 93 -13.99 -9.31 7.48
N LEU A 94 -15.05 -9.79 6.82
CA LEU A 94 -14.97 -10.27 5.45
C LEU A 94 -14.55 -9.16 4.48
N ALA A 95 -15.03 -7.93 4.66
CA ALA A 95 -14.66 -6.78 3.84
C ALA A 95 -13.16 -6.43 4.01
N VAL A 96 -12.64 -6.45 5.24
CA VAL A 96 -11.21 -6.28 5.53
C VAL A 96 -10.38 -7.37 4.86
N ALA A 97 -10.76 -8.63 5.02
CA ALA A 97 -10.04 -9.75 4.42
C ALA A 97 -10.02 -9.68 2.89
N ARG A 98 -11.12 -9.26 2.26
CA ARG A 98 -11.20 -9.02 0.81
C ARG A 98 -10.32 -7.85 0.36
N ALA A 99 -10.30 -6.76 1.11
CA ALA A 99 -9.44 -5.61 0.80
C ALA A 99 -7.96 -5.99 0.86
N LEU A 100 -7.54 -6.75 1.87
CA LEU A 100 -6.19 -7.29 1.97
C LEU A 100 -5.87 -8.27 0.82
N ALA A 101 -6.78 -9.17 0.47
CA ALA A 101 -6.62 -10.07 -0.66
C ALA A 101 -6.49 -9.32 -1.99
N GLY A 102 -7.29 -8.28 -2.19
CA GLY A 102 -7.21 -7.38 -3.34
C GLY A 102 -5.87 -6.62 -3.40
N LEU A 103 -5.37 -6.18 -2.26
CA LEU A 103 -4.06 -5.52 -2.14
C LEU A 103 -2.93 -6.45 -2.61
N TYR A 104 -2.80 -7.63 -1.97
CA TYR A 104 -1.72 -8.58 -2.30
C TYR A 104 -1.92 -9.26 -3.65
N GLY A 105 -3.15 -9.33 -4.16
CA GLY A 105 -3.50 -9.84 -5.49
C GLY A 105 -3.26 -8.84 -6.62
N ALA A 106 -3.14 -7.54 -6.32
CA ALA A 106 -2.96 -6.50 -7.33
C ALA A 106 -1.69 -6.73 -8.17
N PRO A 107 -1.79 -6.73 -9.52
CA PRO A 107 -0.63 -7.01 -10.38
C PRO A 107 0.56 -6.11 -10.10
N GLN A 108 0.33 -4.84 -9.80
CA GLN A 108 1.38 -3.86 -9.47
C GLN A 108 2.10 -4.22 -8.18
N VAL A 109 1.36 -4.64 -7.15
CA VAL A 109 1.93 -5.05 -5.86
C VAL A 109 2.77 -6.31 -6.03
N ARG A 110 2.22 -7.32 -6.72
CA ARG A 110 2.92 -8.58 -6.99
C ARG A 110 4.22 -8.38 -7.79
N ALA A 111 4.22 -7.45 -8.73
CA ALA A 111 5.38 -7.16 -9.57
C ALA A 111 6.48 -6.37 -8.85
N ILE A 112 6.14 -5.59 -7.83
CA ILE A 112 7.06 -4.60 -7.24
C ILE A 112 7.43 -4.96 -5.79
N LEU A 113 6.48 -5.46 -5.00
CA LEU A 113 6.68 -5.70 -3.58
C LEU A 113 7.85 -6.64 -3.24
N PRO A 114 8.09 -7.75 -3.98
CA PRO A 114 9.26 -8.61 -3.73
C PRO A 114 10.59 -7.87 -3.84
N ALA A 115 10.71 -6.99 -4.83
CA ALA A 115 11.90 -6.19 -5.03
C ALA A 115 12.06 -5.11 -3.94
N LEU A 116 10.97 -4.48 -3.51
CA LEU A 116 11.00 -3.54 -2.39
C LEU A 116 11.41 -4.22 -1.08
N ILE A 117 10.92 -5.43 -0.81
CA ILE A 117 11.31 -6.22 0.36
C ILE A 117 12.81 -6.59 0.30
N SER A 118 13.29 -7.00 -0.88
CA SER A 118 14.70 -7.31 -1.10
C SER A 118 15.61 -6.09 -0.89
N ASP A 119 15.24 -4.94 -1.47
CA ASP A 119 15.99 -3.69 -1.31
C ASP A 119 15.96 -3.21 0.17
N ALA A 120 14.81 -3.34 0.84
CA ALA A 120 14.64 -2.97 2.24
C ALA A 120 15.50 -3.83 3.21
N ALA A 121 15.88 -5.04 2.81
CA ALA A 121 16.76 -5.89 3.62
C ALA A 121 18.17 -5.28 3.84
N THR A 122 18.59 -4.36 2.96
CA THR A 122 19.90 -3.70 3.01
C THR A 122 19.80 -2.18 3.12
N ASP A 123 18.59 -1.62 3.09
CA ASP A 123 18.31 -0.18 3.20
C ASP A 123 17.35 0.08 4.37
N PRO A 124 17.89 0.48 5.56
CA PRO A 124 17.07 0.74 6.75
C PRO A 124 16.06 1.88 6.59
N GLU A 125 16.36 2.90 5.77
CA GLU A 125 15.43 3.99 5.49
C GLU A 125 14.24 3.48 4.67
N LEU A 126 14.49 2.71 3.62
CA LEU A 126 13.44 2.07 2.84
C LEU A 126 12.60 1.09 3.69
N ALA A 127 13.26 0.30 4.56
CA ALA A 127 12.58 -0.60 5.49
C ALA A 127 11.63 0.15 6.42
N LEU A 128 12.09 1.27 6.98
CA LEU A 128 11.28 2.15 7.84
C LEU A 128 10.09 2.70 7.05
N ARG A 129 10.31 3.26 5.87
CA ARG A 129 9.24 3.81 5.02
C ARG A 129 8.25 2.74 4.58
N LEU A 130 8.71 1.56 4.18
CA LEU A 130 7.83 0.43 3.82
C LEU A 130 6.91 0.07 4.99
N ARG A 131 7.47 0.02 6.20
CA ARG A 131 6.71 -0.27 7.42
C ARG A 131 5.72 0.85 7.74
N THR A 132 6.19 2.08 7.91
CA THR A 132 5.38 3.20 8.43
C THR A 132 4.42 3.78 7.41
N GLU A 133 4.74 3.73 6.12
CA GLU A 133 3.92 4.33 5.08
C GLU A 133 3.03 3.32 4.32
N LEU A 134 3.39 2.03 4.33
CA LEU A 134 2.61 1.01 3.62
C LEU A 134 1.92 0.04 4.56
N VAL A 135 2.65 -0.56 5.50
CA VAL A 135 2.16 -1.68 6.32
C VAL A 135 1.32 -1.18 7.49
N GLU A 136 1.90 -0.37 8.38
CA GLU A 136 1.26 0.07 9.64
C GLU A 136 -0.10 0.74 9.43
N PRO A 137 -0.28 1.70 8.51
CA PRO A 137 -1.57 2.37 8.34
C PRO A 137 -2.70 1.40 7.97
N ARG A 138 -2.41 0.38 7.18
CA ARG A 138 -3.39 -0.64 6.78
C ARG A 138 -3.65 -1.64 7.88
N ARG A 139 -2.60 -2.04 8.59
CA ARG A 139 -2.70 -2.92 9.76
C ARG A 139 -3.54 -2.29 10.85
N ASP A 140 -3.34 -1.00 11.16
CA ASP A 140 -4.09 -0.27 12.18
C ASP A 140 -5.58 -0.13 11.82
N ARG A 141 -5.88 0.22 10.56
CA ARG A 141 -7.26 0.29 10.06
C ARG A 141 -7.94 -1.08 10.15
N SER A 142 -7.26 -2.14 9.73
CA SER A 142 -7.77 -3.52 9.86
C SER A 142 -7.98 -3.92 11.31
N ALA A 143 -7.03 -3.58 12.18
CA ALA A 143 -7.12 -3.86 13.60
C ALA A 143 -8.30 -3.15 14.29
N THR A 144 -8.63 -1.93 13.84
CA THR A 144 -9.80 -1.20 14.33
C THR A 144 -11.09 -2.00 14.14
N VAL A 145 -11.29 -2.59 12.96
CA VAL A 145 -12.47 -3.41 12.66
C VAL A 145 -12.50 -4.69 13.50
N LEU A 146 -11.35 -5.38 13.59
CA LEU A 146 -11.28 -6.63 14.37
C LEU A 146 -11.44 -6.39 15.88
N ARG A 147 -10.88 -5.30 16.43
CA ARG A 147 -11.10 -4.93 17.85
C ARG A 147 -12.57 -4.59 18.13
N ARG A 148 -13.26 -3.96 17.19
CA ARG A 148 -14.70 -3.72 17.29
C ARG A 148 -15.48 -5.04 17.35
N ALA A 149 -15.10 -6.04 16.57
CA ALA A 149 -15.69 -7.38 16.64
C ALA A 149 -15.41 -8.08 17.98
N VAL A 150 -14.24 -7.86 18.60
CA VAL A 150 -13.94 -8.30 19.97
C VAL A 150 -14.86 -7.58 20.97
N THR A 151 -15.01 -6.27 20.88
CA THR A 151 -15.88 -5.48 21.77
C THR A 151 -17.34 -5.93 21.68
N ARG A 152 -17.80 -6.37 20.51
CA ARG A 152 -19.15 -6.90 20.29
C ARG A 152 -19.31 -8.38 20.68
N GLY A 153 -18.26 -9.04 21.13
CA GLY A 153 -18.29 -10.46 21.51
C GLY A 153 -18.37 -11.43 20.32
N VAL A 154 -18.18 -10.96 19.09
CA VAL A 154 -18.11 -11.81 17.90
C VAL A 154 -16.76 -12.54 17.84
N LEU A 155 -15.70 -11.88 18.25
CA LEU A 155 -14.40 -12.50 18.53
C LEU A 155 -14.17 -12.56 20.05
N PRO A 156 -13.49 -13.59 20.54
CA PRO A 156 -13.18 -13.72 21.97
C PRO A 156 -12.33 -12.55 22.50
N PRO A 157 -12.48 -12.18 23.79
CA PRO A 157 -11.84 -11.01 24.38
C PRO A 157 -10.30 -11.09 24.41
N ASP A 158 -9.74 -12.30 24.39
CA ASP A 158 -8.30 -12.59 24.35
C ASP A 158 -7.75 -12.81 22.95
N THR A 159 -8.50 -12.42 21.89
CA THR A 159 -8.02 -12.53 20.50
C THR A 159 -6.80 -11.65 20.27
N ASP A 160 -5.68 -12.25 19.81
CA ASP A 160 -4.54 -11.51 19.30
C ASP A 160 -4.80 -11.03 17.88
N VAL A 161 -5.43 -9.87 17.80
CA VAL A 161 -5.81 -9.22 16.54
C VAL A 161 -4.62 -8.95 15.63
N LEU A 162 -3.46 -8.61 16.21
CA LEU A 162 -2.29 -8.26 15.42
C LEU A 162 -1.66 -9.50 14.81
N THR A 163 -1.52 -10.58 15.56
CA THR A 163 -1.06 -11.88 15.04
C THR A 163 -2.04 -12.41 13.97
N LEU A 164 -3.35 -12.25 14.15
CA LEU A 164 -4.32 -12.67 13.16
C LEU A 164 -4.12 -11.93 11.82
N LEU A 165 -3.89 -10.63 11.86
CA LEU A 165 -3.61 -9.84 10.66
C LEU A 165 -2.29 -10.23 10.00
N ASP A 166 -1.26 -10.53 10.78
CA ASP A 166 0.04 -10.97 10.26
C ASP A 166 -0.05 -12.35 9.60
N LEU A 167 -0.86 -13.28 10.16
CA LEU A 167 -1.16 -14.58 9.52
C LEU A 167 -1.86 -14.39 8.16
N TRP A 168 -2.86 -13.50 8.09
CA TRP A 168 -3.55 -13.21 6.83
C TRP A 168 -2.62 -12.57 5.80
N ALA A 169 -1.89 -11.54 6.20
CA ALA A 169 -0.94 -10.86 5.32
C ALA A 169 0.15 -11.81 4.82
N GLY A 170 0.72 -12.63 5.71
CA GLY A 170 1.73 -13.62 5.37
C GLY A 170 1.22 -14.67 4.37
N LEU A 171 0.03 -15.22 4.59
CA LEU A 171 -0.57 -16.18 3.66
C LEU A 171 -0.87 -15.54 2.29
N MET A 172 -1.43 -14.34 2.27
CA MET A 172 -1.76 -13.63 1.04
C MET A 172 -0.49 -13.25 0.26
N LEU A 173 0.55 -12.79 0.95
CA LEU A 173 1.85 -12.50 0.37
C LEU A 173 2.47 -13.78 -0.23
N PHE A 174 2.50 -14.88 0.53
CA PHE A 174 3.01 -16.16 0.06
C PHE A 174 2.28 -16.64 -1.20
N ARG A 175 0.95 -16.64 -1.19
CA ARG A 175 0.16 -17.05 -2.37
C ARG A 175 0.35 -16.13 -3.56
N GLY A 176 0.36 -14.81 -3.31
CA GLY A 176 0.50 -13.81 -4.37
C GLY A 176 1.88 -13.79 -5.02
N VAL A 177 2.93 -13.91 -4.21
CA VAL A 177 4.32 -13.76 -4.65
C VAL A 177 4.97 -15.10 -4.97
N VAL A 178 4.92 -16.07 -4.04
CA VAL A 178 5.65 -17.32 -4.17
C VAL A 178 4.90 -18.31 -5.07
N LEU A 179 3.58 -18.46 -4.85
CA LEU A 179 2.78 -19.39 -5.67
C LEU A 179 2.27 -18.74 -6.96
N SER A 180 2.56 -17.47 -7.20
CA SER A 180 2.11 -16.71 -8.38
C SER A 180 0.59 -16.78 -8.62
N GLY A 181 -0.17 -17.17 -7.59
CA GLY A 181 -1.62 -17.27 -7.55
C GLY A 181 -2.26 -16.06 -6.90
N GLY A 182 -3.52 -15.78 -7.23
CA GLY A 182 -4.34 -14.84 -6.46
C GLY A 182 -4.86 -15.49 -5.17
N VAL A 183 -5.45 -14.68 -4.30
CA VAL A 183 -6.26 -15.16 -3.18
C VAL A 183 -7.72 -15.08 -3.62
N ASP A 184 -8.32 -16.22 -3.92
CA ASP A 184 -9.73 -16.29 -4.36
C ASP A 184 -10.69 -16.08 -3.17
N ASP A 185 -11.95 -15.77 -3.48
CA ASP A 185 -12.99 -15.52 -2.46
C ASP A 185 -13.22 -16.75 -1.56
N ARG A 186 -13.02 -17.96 -2.06
CA ARG A 186 -13.08 -19.18 -1.26
C ARG A 186 -12.02 -19.20 -0.17
N THR A 187 -10.78 -18.86 -0.52
CA THR A 187 -9.68 -18.76 0.45
C THR A 187 -9.94 -17.63 1.46
N VAL A 188 -10.42 -16.47 0.98
CA VAL A 188 -10.77 -15.36 1.88
C VAL A 188 -11.84 -15.77 2.88
N ARG A 189 -12.92 -16.43 2.44
CA ARG A 189 -13.98 -16.94 3.34
C ARG A 189 -13.44 -17.96 4.33
N ALA A 190 -12.58 -18.89 3.88
CA ALA A 190 -11.98 -19.87 4.77
C ALA A 190 -11.11 -19.22 5.87
N LEU A 191 -10.36 -18.16 5.53
CA LEU A 191 -9.59 -17.39 6.52
C LEU A 191 -10.51 -16.70 7.55
N VAL A 192 -11.61 -16.11 7.09
CA VAL A 192 -12.59 -15.45 7.98
C VAL A 192 -13.27 -16.49 8.86
N THR A 193 -13.70 -17.64 8.32
CA THR A 193 -14.30 -18.72 9.11
C THR A 193 -13.33 -19.20 10.18
N ALA A 194 -12.08 -19.49 9.81
CA ALA A 194 -11.05 -19.92 10.77
C ALA A 194 -10.81 -18.86 11.88
N ALA A 195 -10.84 -17.57 11.51
CA ALA A 195 -10.69 -16.48 12.48
C ALA A 195 -11.89 -16.35 13.44
N LEU A 196 -13.11 -16.66 12.97
CA LEU A 196 -14.30 -16.66 13.82
C LEU A 196 -14.36 -17.89 14.75
N ASP A 197 -13.95 -19.05 14.22
CA ASP A 197 -14.01 -20.32 14.96
C ASP A 197 -12.86 -20.48 15.98
N SER A 198 -11.65 -20.11 15.59
CA SER A 198 -10.45 -20.33 16.42
C SER A 198 -9.37 -19.27 16.12
N PRO A 199 -9.55 -18.02 16.53
CA PRO A 199 -8.54 -16.98 16.35
C PRO A 199 -7.32 -17.22 17.23
N PRO A 200 -6.13 -16.69 16.87
CA PRO A 200 -4.98 -16.68 17.77
C PRO A 200 -5.31 -15.91 19.04
N ARG A 201 -4.76 -16.38 20.17
CA ARG A 201 -5.04 -15.82 21.49
C ARG A 201 -3.80 -15.14 22.04
N LEU A 202 -4.03 -14.12 22.84
CA LEU A 202 -3.00 -13.53 23.68
C LEU A 202 -2.52 -14.58 24.70
N PRO A 203 -1.20 -14.61 25.02
CA PRO A 203 -0.64 -15.51 26.00
C PRO A 203 -1.16 -15.23 27.41
#